data_7582adb13bb0450c95363efa902b0e0c
#
_entry.id   7582adb13bb0450c95363efa902b0e0c
#
_cell.length_a   1.000
_cell.length_b   1.000
_cell.length_c   1.000
_cell.angle_alpha   90.00
_cell.angle_beta   90.00
_cell.angle_gamma   90.00
#
_symmetry.space_group_name_H-M   'P 1'
#
loop_
_entity.id
_entity.type
_entity.pdbx_description
1 polymer ?
#
loop_
_entity_poly.entity_id
_entity_poly.type
_entity_poly.pdbx_seq_one_letter_code
_entity_poly.pdbx_strand_id
1 'polypeptide(L)'
;MKISVVGGGNGGCFTALYLAWHRKDIEVELIYNPEVLPERVGQATLLDPPKLLWSALGFDWYHNPIHATFKSGILYEGWGQVNEEVFHPFPPQSMAMHYCPWEMQASILQSGHFNVIHGDVDPKDVDADYVFDCRGKPDDFSEYDELINPINACVL
;
A
#
# COMPACT_ATOMS: atom_id res chain seq x y z
N MET A 1 -15.80 -2.52 18.19
CA MET A 1 -15.88 -2.85 16.76
C MET A 1 -14.54 -3.40 16.35
N LYS A 2 -14.55 -4.60 15.76
CA LYS A 2 -13.34 -5.29 15.29
C LYS A 2 -13.28 -5.21 13.77
N ILE A 3 -12.13 -4.84 13.23
CA ILE A 3 -11.86 -4.79 11.78
C ILE A 3 -10.67 -5.69 11.48
N SER A 4 -10.86 -6.60 10.54
CA SER A 4 -9.79 -7.48 10.06
C SER A 4 -9.37 -7.07 8.64
N VAL A 5 -8.07 -7.01 8.42
CA VAL A 5 -7.46 -6.79 7.10
C VAL A 5 -6.75 -8.06 6.70
N VAL A 6 -7.11 -8.65 5.56
CA VAL A 6 -6.52 -9.90 5.08
C VAL A 6 -5.60 -9.61 3.90
N GLY A 7 -4.32 -9.87 4.08
CA GLY A 7 -3.27 -9.63 3.09
C GLY A 7 -2.20 -8.65 3.58
N GLY A 8 -0.95 -9.07 3.52
CA GLY A 8 0.22 -8.31 4.02
C GLY A 8 0.93 -7.45 2.98
N GLY A 9 0.39 -7.31 1.78
CA GLY A 9 0.93 -6.43 0.75
C GLY A 9 0.73 -4.95 1.07
N ASN A 10 1.10 -4.07 0.13
CA ASN A 10 0.96 -2.61 0.30
C ASN A 10 -0.46 -2.20 0.70
N GLY A 11 -1.47 -2.72 0.02
CA GLY A 11 -2.88 -2.40 0.30
C GLY A 11 -3.27 -2.72 1.73
N GLY A 12 -2.95 -3.93 2.20
CA GLY A 12 -3.27 -4.36 3.57
C GLY A 12 -2.50 -3.59 4.63
N CYS A 13 -1.19 -3.43 4.44
CA CYS A 13 -0.34 -2.70 5.38
C CYS A 13 -0.80 -1.24 5.56
N PHE A 14 -1.04 -0.52 4.45
CA PHE A 14 -1.54 0.85 4.53
C PHE A 14 -2.94 0.94 5.13
N THR A 15 -3.84 0.01 4.77
CA THR A 15 -5.21 -0.02 5.32
C THR A 15 -5.19 -0.25 6.83
N ALA A 16 -4.46 -1.25 7.31
CA ALA A 16 -4.37 -1.54 8.74
C ALA A 16 -3.74 -0.38 9.52
N LEU A 17 -2.63 0.18 9.01
CA LEU A 17 -1.97 1.31 9.65
C LEU A 17 -2.86 2.55 9.68
N TYR A 18 -3.54 2.86 8.57
CA TYR A 18 -4.44 4.02 8.49
C TYR A 18 -5.60 3.90 9.50
N LEU A 19 -6.26 2.76 9.53
CA LEU A 19 -7.36 2.51 10.45
C LEU A 19 -6.90 2.60 11.91
N ALA A 20 -5.83 1.91 12.26
CA ALA A 20 -5.31 1.90 13.62
C ALA A 20 -4.76 3.27 14.07
N TRP A 21 -4.21 4.05 13.17
CA TRP A 21 -3.71 5.39 13.47
C TRP A 21 -4.83 6.40 13.70
N HIS A 22 -5.85 6.40 12.83
CA HIS A 22 -6.92 7.39 12.88
C HIS A 22 -8.12 7.02 13.75
N ARG A 23 -8.30 5.72 14.05
CA ARG A 23 -9.47 5.21 14.79
C ARG A 23 -9.03 4.44 16.02
N LYS A 24 -8.82 5.17 17.11
CA LYS A 24 -8.42 4.59 18.41
C LYS A 24 -9.56 3.88 19.15
N ASP A 25 -10.76 4.01 18.65
CA ASP A 25 -11.99 3.42 19.19
C ASP A 25 -12.32 2.03 18.59
N ILE A 26 -11.50 1.54 17.66
CA ILE A 26 -11.68 0.24 17.02
C ILE A 26 -10.48 -0.68 17.28
N GLU A 27 -10.73 -1.97 17.27
CA GLU A 27 -9.70 -3.01 17.23
C GLU A 27 -9.36 -3.33 15.77
N VAL A 28 -8.09 -3.28 15.44
CA VAL A 28 -7.60 -3.61 14.09
C VAL A 28 -6.65 -4.79 14.17
N GLU A 29 -6.87 -5.77 13.32
CA GLU A 29 -5.93 -6.87 13.10
C GLU A 29 -5.58 -6.99 11.61
N LEU A 30 -4.37 -7.43 11.33
CA LEU A 30 -3.92 -7.76 9.98
C LEU A 30 -3.50 -9.23 9.96
N ILE A 31 -4.16 -10.00 9.09
CA ILE A 31 -3.91 -11.42 8.89
C ILE A 31 -3.19 -11.59 7.55
N TYR A 32 -2.02 -12.23 7.55
CA TYR A 32 -1.29 -12.45 6.31
C TYR A 32 -0.46 -13.74 6.34
N ASN A 33 -0.25 -14.30 5.15
CA ASN A 33 0.66 -15.43 4.97
C ASN A 33 2.10 -14.89 4.81
N PRO A 34 3.03 -15.15 5.75
CA PRO A 34 4.40 -14.67 5.69
C PRO A 34 5.24 -15.32 4.58
N GLU A 35 4.76 -16.40 3.98
CA GLU A 35 5.44 -17.04 2.83
C GLU A 35 5.17 -16.28 1.53
N VAL A 36 4.10 -15.47 1.47
CA VAL A 36 3.83 -14.59 0.34
C VAL A 36 4.63 -13.30 0.52
N LEU A 37 5.77 -13.24 -0.14
CA LEU A 37 6.68 -12.10 -0.06
C LEU A 37 6.16 -10.93 -0.89
N PRO A 38 6.41 -9.67 -0.45
CA PRO A 38 6.18 -8.49 -1.28
C PRO A 38 6.98 -8.57 -2.58
N GLU A 39 6.46 -7.95 -3.62
CA GLU A 39 7.18 -7.83 -4.89
C GLU A 39 8.54 -7.14 -4.68
N ARG A 40 9.59 -7.73 -5.27
CA ARG A 40 10.95 -7.21 -5.17
C ARG A 40 11.24 -6.16 -6.23
N VAL A 41 10.37 -5.19 -6.35
CA VAL A 41 10.51 -4.02 -7.23
C VAL A 41 10.35 -2.75 -6.41
N GLY A 42 11.10 -1.72 -6.74
CA GLY A 42 10.89 -0.41 -6.15
C GLY A 42 9.50 0.10 -6.51
N GLN A 43 8.82 0.72 -5.58
CA GLN A 43 7.49 1.26 -5.78
C GLN A 43 7.45 2.77 -5.53
N ALA A 44 6.42 3.42 -6.03
CA ALA A 44 6.21 4.84 -5.83
C ALA A 44 4.80 5.13 -5.37
N THR A 45 4.66 6.12 -4.52
CA THR A 45 3.35 6.61 -4.08
C THR A 45 2.87 7.77 -4.94
N LEU A 46 1.59 8.10 -4.77
CA LEU A 46 1.04 9.43 -5.01
C LEU A 46 1.19 10.27 -3.72
N LEU A 47 0.26 11.19 -3.44
CA LEU A 47 0.52 12.33 -2.55
C LEU A 47 0.39 12.08 -1.04
N ASP A 48 -0.40 11.13 -0.59
CA ASP A 48 -0.76 11.05 0.84
C ASP A 48 -0.09 9.93 1.67
N PRO A 49 0.29 8.77 1.11
CA PRO A 49 0.91 7.71 1.88
C PRO A 49 2.14 8.11 2.71
N PRO A 50 3.05 9.01 2.24
CA PRO A 50 4.17 9.46 3.06
C PRO A 50 3.74 10.13 4.37
N LYS A 51 2.68 10.92 4.35
CA LYS A 51 2.18 11.61 5.56
C LYS A 51 1.75 10.63 6.64
N LEU A 52 1.09 9.53 6.24
CA LEU A 52 0.72 8.47 7.18
C LEU A 52 1.95 7.83 7.82
N LEU A 53 2.95 7.46 7.02
CA LEU A 53 4.17 6.82 7.51
C LEU A 53 4.96 7.75 8.44
N TRP A 54 5.10 9.04 8.07
CA TRP A 54 5.77 10.06 8.89
C TRP A 54 5.04 10.23 10.23
N SER A 55 3.72 10.32 10.21
CA SER A 55 2.94 10.54 11.43
C SER A 55 2.85 9.31 12.32
N ALA A 56 2.63 8.14 11.74
CA ALA A 56 2.37 6.92 12.49
C ALA A 56 3.66 6.19 12.92
N LEU A 57 4.70 6.23 12.09
CA LEU A 57 5.95 5.50 12.32
C LEU A 57 7.10 6.41 12.75
N GLY A 58 6.90 7.73 12.74
CA GLY A 58 7.93 8.69 13.11
C GLY A 58 9.08 8.80 12.11
N PHE A 59 8.84 8.44 10.85
CA PHE A 59 9.84 8.56 9.80
C PHE A 59 9.99 10.01 9.35
N ASP A 60 11.12 10.31 8.74
CA ASP A 60 11.36 11.52 7.97
C ASP A 60 12.29 11.22 6.78
N TRP A 61 12.60 12.22 5.95
CA TRP A 61 13.43 12.01 4.77
C TRP A 61 14.86 11.57 5.07
N TYR A 62 15.37 11.85 6.25
CA TYR A 62 16.73 11.53 6.66
C TYR A 62 16.81 10.25 7.50
N HIS A 63 15.69 9.91 8.17
CA HIS A 63 15.59 8.79 9.08
C HIS A 63 14.40 7.93 8.71
N ASN A 64 14.58 7.08 7.72
CA ASN A 64 13.57 6.11 7.33
C ASN A 64 14.23 4.80 6.90
N PRO A 65 13.73 3.64 7.37
CA PRO A 65 14.28 2.33 7.02
C PRO A 65 13.78 1.82 5.66
N ILE A 66 12.84 2.53 5.02
CA ILE A 66 12.19 2.11 3.78
C ILE A 66 12.88 2.64 2.53
N HIS A 67 14.06 3.22 2.68
CA HIS A 67 14.83 3.85 1.60
C HIS A 67 14.01 4.86 0.79
N ALA A 68 13.13 5.60 1.47
CA ALA A 68 12.29 6.59 0.82
C ALA A 68 13.11 7.72 0.21
N THR A 69 12.83 8.01 -1.06
CA THR A 69 13.36 9.17 -1.77
C THR A 69 12.22 10.02 -2.32
N PHE A 70 12.41 11.34 -2.31
CA PHE A 70 11.40 12.28 -2.76
C PHE A 70 11.10 12.12 -4.25
N LYS A 71 9.81 12.13 -4.59
CA LYS A 71 9.31 12.12 -5.96
C LYS A 71 8.61 13.44 -6.26
N SER A 72 9.19 14.24 -7.17
CA SER A 72 8.73 15.58 -7.50
C SER A 72 7.69 15.64 -8.62
N GLY A 73 7.50 14.54 -9.35
CA GLY A 73 6.58 14.49 -10.49
C GLY A 73 6.72 13.22 -11.30
N ILE A 74 6.17 13.25 -12.49
CA ILE A 74 6.22 12.15 -13.47
C ILE A 74 6.73 12.73 -14.79
N LEU A 75 7.77 12.14 -15.34
CA LEU A 75 8.24 12.42 -16.68
C LEU A 75 7.62 11.42 -17.66
N TYR A 76 6.95 11.92 -18.66
CA TYR A 76 6.41 11.13 -19.76
C TYR A 76 7.31 11.34 -20.97
N GLU A 77 7.83 10.26 -21.54
CA GLU A 77 8.70 10.27 -22.71
C GLU A 77 8.04 9.48 -23.84
N GLY A 78 7.96 10.09 -25.03
CA GLY A 78 7.40 9.42 -26.22
C GLY A 78 5.90 9.12 -26.16
N TRP A 79 5.16 9.78 -25.29
CA TRP A 79 3.71 9.67 -25.20
C TRP A 79 3.06 10.76 -26.07
N GLY A 80 2.52 10.35 -27.21
CA GLY A 80 1.84 11.27 -28.12
C GLY A 80 2.34 11.13 -29.57
N GLN A 81 2.04 12.12 -30.42
CA GLN A 81 2.33 12.09 -31.86
C GLN A 81 3.78 12.46 -32.21
N VAL A 82 4.55 12.97 -31.27
CA VAL A 82 5.95 13.40 -31.47
C VAL A 82 6.75 12.99 -30.25
N ASN A 83 8.05 12.77 -30.38
CA ASN A 83 9.01 12.50 -29.31
C ASN A 83 9.13 13.67 -28.32
N GLU A 84 8.04 14.00 -27.66
CA GLU A 84 7.97 15.06 -26.68
C GLU A 84 8.16 14.48 -25.29
N GLU A 85 8.98 15.14 -24.49
CA GLU A 85 9.09 14.92 -23.06
C GLU A 85 8.14 15.89 -22.35
N VAL A 86 7.24 15.35 -21.53
CA VAL A 86 6.35 16.16 -20.70
C VAL A 86 6.58 15.83 -19.26
N PHE A 87 7.08 16.78 -18.48
CA PHE A 87 7.19 16.65 -17.05
C PHE A 87 5.91 17.17 -16.38
N HIS A 88 5.23 16.28 -15.64
CA HIS A 88 4.09 16.62 -14.80
C HIS A 88 4.55 16.80 -13.35
N PRO A 89 4.79 18.03 -12.89
CA PRO A 89 5.23 18.26 -11.53
C PRO A 89 4.10 18.03 -10.53
N PHE A 90 4.45 17.54 -9.35
CA PHE A 90 3.51 17.52 -8.24
C PHE A 90 3.47 18.88 -7.54
N PRO A 91 2.32 19.24 -6.93
CA PRO A 91 2.21 20.48 -6.16
C PRO A 91 3.29 20.56 -5.07
N PRO A 92 3.84 21.75 -4.78
CA PRO A 92 4.98 21.90 -3.84
C PRO A 92 4.73 21.39 -2.43
N GLN A 93 3.47 21.35 -1.99
CA GLN A 93 3.09 20.83 -0.66
C GLN A 93 2.81 19.32 -0.66
N SER A 94 2.92 18.69 -1.81
CA SER A 94 2.65 17.26 -1.96
C SER A 94 3.86 16.45 -1.55
N MET A 95 3.59 15.35 -0.90
CA MET A 95 4.61 14.38 -0.53
C MET A 95 4.35 13.09 -1.31
N ALA A 96 5.18 12.84 -2.30
CA ALA A 96 5.25 11.54 -2.98
C ALA A 96 6.66 10.98 -2.84
N MET A 97 6.80 9.68 -2.89
CA MET A 97 8.09 9.02 -2.70
C MET A 97 8.22 7.78 -3.57
N HIS A 98 9.45 7.43 -3.86
CA HIS A 98 9.84 6.06 -4.17
C HIS A 98 10.25 5.37 -2.87
N TYR A 99 10.01 4.08 -2.74
CA TYR A 99 10.31 3.34 -1.53
C TYR A 99 10.53 1.84 -1.81
N CYS A 100 11.07 1.17 -0.80
CA CYS A 100 11.27 -0.28 -0.79
C CYS A 100 10.04 -0.95 -0.13
N PRO A 101 9.19 -1.71 -0.87
CA PRO A 101 7.96 -2.24 -0.34
C PRO A 101 8.14 -3.29 0.76
N TRP A 102 9.17 -4.13 0.70
CA TRP A 102 9.42 -5.13 1.76
C TRP A 102 9.91 -4.49 3.07
N GLU A 103 10.71 -3.42 3.00
CA GLU A 103 11.11 -2.68 4.20
C GLU A 103 9.93 -1.89 4.79
N MET A 104 9.06 -1.37 3.93
CA MET A 104 7.82 -0.72 4.36
C MET A 104 6.88 -1.72 5.03
N GLN A 105 6.67 -2.91 4.44
CA GLN A 105 5.88 -3.98 5.06
C GLN A 105 6.45 -4.33 6.44
N ALA A 106 7.75 -4.61 6.55
CA ALA A 106 8.39 -4.96 7.80
C ALA A 106 8.21 -3.86 8.86
N SER A 107 8.38 -2.59 8.48
CA SER A 107 8.22 -1.44 9.38
C SER A 107 6.80 -1.30 9.89
N ILE A 108 5.80 -1.48 9.02
CA ILE A 108 4.38 -1.40 9.41
C ILE A 108 3.99 -2.56 10.31
N LEU A 109 4.38 -3.79 9.98
CA LEU A 109 4.06 -4.98 10.79
C LEU A 109 4.69 -4.92 12.18
N GLN A 110 5.85 -4.30 12.32
CA GLN A 110 6.56 -4.13 13.61
C GLN A 110 6.12 -2.90 14.39
N SER A 111 5.23 -2.08 13.85
CA SER A 111 4.86 -0.79 14.45
C SER A 111 4.13 -0.88 15.80
N GLY A 112 3.47 -2.00 16.08
CA GLY A 112 2.68 -2.19 17.29
C GLY A 112 1.34 -1.43 17.31
N HIS A 113 0.92 -0.84 16.20
CA HIS A 113 -0.34 -0.10 16.13
C HIS A 113 -1.59 -0.99 16.06
N PHE A 114 -1.43 -2.23 15.63
CA PHE A 114 -2.50 -3.21 15.47
C PHE A 114 -1.99 -4.63 15.72
N ASN A 115 -2.91 -5.59 15.85
CA ASN A 115 -2.56 -6.99 16.02
C ASN A 115 -2.13 -7.59 14.67
N VAL A 116 -1.03 -8.34 14.67
CA VAL A 116 -0.55 -9.06 13.48
C VAL A 116 -0.74 -10.56 13.71
N ILE A 117 -1.43 -11.20 12.77
CA ILE A 117 -1.72 -12.63 12.79
C ILE A 117 -1.14 -13.28 11.56
N HIS A 118 -0.35 -14.33 11.76
CA HIS A 118 0.17 -15.14 10.66
C HIS A 118 -0.85 -16.22 10.30
N GLY A 119 -1.30 -16.24 9.08
CA GLY A 119 -2.25 -17.22 8.57
C GLY A 119 -2.58 -17.01 7.10
N ASP A 120 -3.08 -18.08 6.51
CA ASP A 120 -3.68 -18.08 5.17
C ASP A 120 -5.17 -18.38 5.37
N VAL A 121 -6.00 -17.36 5.24
CA VAL A 121 -7.43 -17.45 5.56
C VAL A 121 -8.27 -16.94 4.39
N ASP A 122 -9.44 -17.53 4.21
CA ASP A 122 -10.45 -16.90 3.36
C ASP A 122 -11.12 -15.74 4.14
N PRO A 123 -11.18 -14.52 3.59
CA PRO A 123 -11.86 -13.39 4.22
C PRO A 123 -13.30 -13.67 4.64
N LYS A 124 -13.98 -14.61 3.96
CA LYS A 124 -15.36 -15.04 4.30
C LYS A 124 -15.45 -15.78 5.64
N ASP A 125 -14.33 -16.38 6.07
CA ASP A 125 -14.27 -17.18 7.32
C ASP A 125 -13.75 -16.37 8.52
N VAL A 126 -13.44 -15.08 8.32
CA VAL A 126 -12.89 -14.22 9.37
C VAL A 126 -14.02 -13.65 10.24
N ASP A 127 -13.94 -13.90 11.55
CA ASP A 127 -14.88 -13.35 12.53
C ASP A 127 -14.50 -11.91 12.92
N ALA A 128 -15.11 -10.95 12.24
CA ALA A 128 -14.96 -9.50 12.49
C ALA A 128 -16.23 -8.74 12.06
N ASP A 129 -16.41 -7.52 12.58
CA ASP A 129 -17.51 -6.66 12.16
C ASP A 129 -17.36 -6.21 10.69
N TYR A 130 -16.11 -5.99 10.23
CA TYR A 130 -15.76 -5.68 8.84
C TYR A 130 -14.46 -6.38 8.45
N VAL A 131 -14.42 -6.86 7.23
CA VAL A 131 -13.22 -7.49 6.63
C VAL A 131 -12.82 -6.75 5.36
N PHE A 132 -11.55 -6.35 5.28
CA PHE A 132 -10.93 -5.81 4.08
C PHE A 132 -10.10 -6.90 3.40
N ASP A 133 -10.52 -7.37 2.23
CA ASP A 133 -9.73 -8.29 1.41
C ASP A 133 -8.66 -7.52 0.62
N CYS A 134 -7.42 -7.67 1.06
CA CYS A 134 -6.24 -7.04 0.48
C CYS A 134 -5.23 -8.06 -0.05
N ARG A 135 -5.67 -9.28 -0.39
CA ARG A 135 -4.82 -10.37 -0.86
C ARG A 135 -4.27 -10.17 -2.27
N GLY A 136 -4.71 -9.12 -2.97
CA GLY A 136 -4.32 -8.84 -4.34
C GLY A 136 -5.28 -9.45 -5.36
N LYS A 137 -4.75 -9.85 -6.50
CA LYS A 137 -5.56 -10.41 -7.57
C LYS A 137 -6.04 -11.82 -7.19
N PRO A 138 -7.36 -12.10 -7.20
CA PRO A 138 -7.87 -13.45 -6.96
C PRO A 138 -7.51 -14.40 -8.12
N ASP A 139 -7.37 -15.68 -7.81
CA ASP A 139 -7.14 -16.72 -8.82
C ASP A 139 -8.41 -17.03 -9.63
N ASP A 140 -9.58 -16.82 -9.04
CA ASP A 140 -10.89 -16.99 -9.68
C ASP A 140 -11.68 -15.68 -9.64
N PHE A 141 -12.18 -15.27 -10.80
CA PHE A 141 -12.98 -14.06 -11.00
C PHE A 141 -14.47 -14.33 -11.20
N SER A 142 -14.92 -15.59 -11.09
CA SER A 142 -16.31 -15.96 -11.39
C SER A 142 -17.36 -15.27 -10.52
N GLU A 143 -16.96 -14.79 -9.33
CA GLU A 143 -17.84 -14.05 -8.40
C GLU A 143 -17.77 -12.52 -8.55
N TYR A 144 -16.98 -12.00 -9.52
CA TYR A 144 -16.76 -10.57 -9.71
C TYR A 144 -17.34 -10.09 -11.03
N ASP A 145 -17.86 -8.87 -11.04
CA ASP A 145 -18.20 -8.18 -12.28
C ASP A 145 -16.92 -7.79 -13.01
N GLU A 146 -16.73 -8.26 -14.23
CA GLU A 146 -15.56 -7.95 -15.03
C GLU A 146 -15.72 -6.57 -15.70
N LEU A 147 -14.93 -5.60 -15.26
CA LEU A 147 -14.76 -4.34 -15.97
C LEU A 147 -13.62 -4.49 -16.97
N ILE A 148 -13.99 -4.51 -18.27
CA ILE A 148 -12.98 -4.47 -19.35
C ILE A 148 -12.31 -3.10 -19.28
N ASN A 149 -11.11 -3.03 -18.70
CA ASN A 149 -10.29 -1.84 -18.77
C ASN A 149 -9.30 -1.97 -19.94
N PRO A 150 -9.47 -1.18 -21.01
CA PRO A 150 -8.61 -1.26 -22.20
C PRO A 150 -7.22 -0.60 -21.96
N ILE A 151 -6.99 0.01 -20.80
CA ILE A 151 -5.75 0.70 -20.48
C ILE A 151 -4.91 -0.19 -19.58
N ASN A 152 -3.87 -0.79 -20.16
CA ASN A 152 -2.84 -1.48 -19.40
C ASN A 152 -1.64 -0.52 -19.25
N ALA A 153 -1.37 -0.06 -18.04
CA ALA A 153 -0.12 0.60 -17.70
C ALA A 153 0.82 -0.42 -17.05
N CYS A 154 1.97 -0.63 -17.64
CA CYS A 154 3.05 -1.39 -17.03
C CYS A 154 4.13 -0.41 -16.55
N VAL A 155 4.44 -0.42 -15.28
CA VAL A 155 5.60 0.29 -14.72
C VAL A 155 6.69 -0.74 -14.48
N LEU A 156 7.80 -0.58 -15.18
CA LEU A 156 9.02 -1.38 -15.02
C LEU A 156 9.93 -0.76 -13.97
#